data_f16ac486274537ffd34e5b533a9558ea
#
_entry.id   f16ac486274537ffd34e5b533a9558ea
#
_cell.length_a   1.000
_cell.length_b   1.000
_cell.length_c   1.000
_cell.angle_alpha   90.00
_cell.angle_beta   90.00
_cell.angle_gamma   90.00
#
_symmetry.space_group_name_H-M   'P 1'
#
loop_
_entity.id
_entity.type
_entity.pdbx_description
1 polymer ?
#
loop_
_entity_poly.entity_id
_entity_poly.type
_entity_poly.pdbx_seq_one_letter_code
_entity_poly.pdbx_strand_id
1 'polypeptide(L)'
;MARKFITIKEDSYDEFVERKSTFITHLLRINSEDEARDFIQKMKKKHYDATHVCSCYVYGDNNEITRANDDGEPSGTAGAPMLDVLVKNEIKNVCATVIRYYGGTKLGTGGLVRAYGGGVINALKNATLVERKDAFEVRLELDYSLNGKIEYEIGKTNFIVNNLEYTDKIIYTIYVMQEDYDNFENWIANLTNGQFKILSSKEKQLEFDIK
;
A
#
# COMPACT_ATOMS: atom_id res chain seq x y z
N MET A 1 3.25 -19.33 -2.52
CA MET A 1 2.21 -18.31 -2.76
C MET A 1 2.88 -16.97 -2.59
N ALA A 2 2.86 -16.12 -3.61
CA ALA A 2 3.32 -14.75 -3.50
C ALA A 2 2.52 -14.06 -2.38
N ARG A 3 3.20 -13.45 -1.41
CA ARG A 3 2.52 -12.77 -0.30
C ARG A 3 1.86 -11.52 -0.83
N LYS A 4 0.59 -11.37 -0.55
CA LYS A 4 -0.20 -10.22 -0.92
C LYS A 4 0.29 -9.01 -0.13
N PHE A 5 0.71 -7.94 -0.81
CA PHE A 5 1.13 -6.70 -0.21
C PHE A 5 0.07 -5.62 -0.50
N ILE A 6 -0.77 -5.35 0.49
CA ILE A 6 -1.81 -4.32 0.39
C ILE A 6 -1.40 -3.13 1.25
N THR A 7 -1.54 -1.93 0.70
CA THR A 7 -1.33 -0.68 1.43
C THR A 7 -2.34 0.38 0.98
N ILE A 8 -2.33 1.54 1.61
CA ILE A 8 -3.09 2.71 1.15
C ILE A 8 -2.29 3.45 0.07
N LYS A 9 -2.98 3.95 -0.96
CA LYS A 9 -2.37 4.73 -2.05
C LYS A 9 -1.95 6.12 -1.56
N GLU A 10 -2.79 6.72 -0.75
CA GLU A 10 -2.67 8.07 -0.22
C GLU A 10 -3.15 8.12 1.23
N ASP A 11 -2.83 9.20 1.94
CA ASP A 11 -3.27 9.41 3.31
C ASP A 11 -4.79 9.46 3.40
N SER A 12 -5.34 8.94 4.48
CA SER A 12 -6.78 8.89 4.69
C SER A 12 -7.18 9.43 6.05
N TYR A 13 -8.42 9.84 6.14
CA TYR A 13 -9.00 10.52 7.28
C TYR A 13 -10.44 10.06 7.52
N ASP A 14 -10.83 9.97 8.81
CA ASP A 14 -12.20 9.80 9.24
C ASP A 14 -12.44 10.51 10.57
N GLU A 15 -13.65 10.99 10.78
CA GLU A 15 -14.06 11.60 12.03
C GLU A 15 -15.49 11.18 12.38
N PHE A 16 -15.71 10.80 13.65
CA PHE A 16 -17.04 10.49 14.15
C PHE A 16 -17.19 10.83 15.62
N VAL A 17 -18.44 10.88 16.07
CA VAL A 17 -18.78 11.12 17.46
C VAL A 17 -19.46 9.89 18.06
N GLU A 18 -18.94 9.40 19.19
CA GLU A 18 -19.51 8.32 19.96
C GLU A 18 -19.64 8.73 21.44
N ARG A 19 -20.87 8.70 21.98
CA ARG A 19 -21.19 9.11 23.36
C ARG A 19 -20.58 10.47 23.74
N LYS A 20 -20.74 11.47 22.88
CA LYS A 20 -20.21 12.83 23.00
C LYS A 20 -18.67 12.95 22.90
N SER A 21 -17.94 11.85 22.81
CA SER A 21 -16.51 11.91 22.50
C SER A 21 -16.31 12.00 20.99
N THR A 22 -15.43 12.88 20.55
CA THR A 22 -15.00 12.97 19.15
C THR A 22 -13.77 12.08 18.93
N PHE A 23 -13.81 11.27 17.90
CA PHE A 23 -12.72 10.43 17.46
C PHE A 23 -12.27 10.87 16.06
N ILE A 24 -11.00 11.20 15.91
CA ILE A 24 -10.40 11.63 14.66
C ILE A 24 -9.32 10.61 14.29
N THR A 25 -9.48 9.96 13.16
CA THR A 25 -8.52 8.97 12.67
C THR A 25 -7.74 9.51 11.50
N HIS A 26 -6.42 9.34 11.52
CA HIS A 26 -5.55 9.56 10.37
C HIS A 26 -4.78 8.29 10.05
N LEU A 27 -4.73 7.95 8.77
CA LEU A 27 -3.84 6.90 8.23
C LEU A 27 -2.78 7.57 7.37
N LEU A 28 -1.52 7.22 7.61
CA LEU A 28 -0.38 7.65 6.80
C LEU A 28 0.29 6.41 6.22
N ARG A 29 0.56 6.42 4.91
CA ARG A 29 1.47 5.46 4.29
C ARG A 29 2.90 5.80 4.71
N ILE A 30 3.66 4.80 5.14
CA ILE A 30 5.02 4.96 5.65
C ILE A 30 6.02 4.11 4.84
N ASN A 31 7.24 4.63 4.71
CA ASN A 31 8.37 3.95 4.08
C ASN A 31 9.49 3.62 5.07
N SER A 32 9.32 3.98 6.35
CA SER A 32 10.23 3.65 7.44
C SER A 32 9.52 3.71 8.80
N GLU A 33 10.14 3.11 9.81
CA GLU A 33 9.68 3.26 11.19
C GLU A 33 9.83 4.70 11.70
N ASP A 34 10.83 5.43 11.24
CA ASP A 34 11.06 6.83 11.63
C ASP A 34 9.94 7.73 11.11
N GLU A 35 9.45 7.53 9.87
CA GLU A 35 8.28 8.25 9.36
C GLU A 35 7.03 8.02 10.22
N ALA A 36 6.82 6.79 10.72
CA ALA A 36 5.72 6.51 11.64
C ALA A 36 5.86 7.28 12.96
N ARG A 37 7.06 7.31 13.53
CA ARG A 37 7.35 8.04 14.77
C ARG A 37 7.18 9.54 14.62
N ASP A 38 7.68 10.11 13.52
CA ASP A 38 7.55 11.52 13.20
C ASP A 38 6.09 11.92 13.01
N PHE A 39 5.33 11.08 12.32
CA PHE A 39 3.90 11.30 12.14
C PHE A 39 3.13 11.31 13.48
N ILE A 40 3.39 10.32 14.36
CA ILE A 40 2.77 10.26 15.69
C ILE A 40 3.10 11.52 16.48
N GLN A 41 4.36 11.98 16.47
CA GLN A 41 4.76 13.22 17.15
C GLN A 41 4.09 14.45 16.54
N LYS A 42 3.95 14.52 15.23
CA LYS A 42 3.20 15.58 14.53
C LYS A 42 1.74 15.62 14.97
N MET A 43 1.09 14.46 15.08
CA MET A 43 -0.31 14.39 15.53
C MET A 43 -0.44 14.79 17.00
N LYS A 44 0.47 14.39 17.88
CA LYS A 44 0.50 14.83 19.29
C LYS A 44 0.68 16.34 19.43
N LYS A 45 1.52 16.96 18.60
CA LYS A 45 1.70 18.41 18.58
C LYS A 45 0.47 19.14 18.03
N LYS A 46 -0.13 18.60 16.96
CA LYS A 46 -1.32 19.21 16.35
C LYS A 46 -2.54 19.15 17.27
N HIS A 47 -2.70 18.06 18.01
CA HIS A 47 -3.82 17.79 18.91
C HIS A 47 -3.37 17.80 20.38
N TYR A 48 -2.58 18.81 20.76
CA TYR A 48 -1.99 18.92 22.09
C TYR A 48 -3.01 19.01 23.24
N ASP A 49 -4.23 19.41 22.92
CA ASP A 49 -5.38 19.54 23.82
C ASP A 49 -6.30 18.30 23.80
N ALA A 50 -6.00 17.30 23.00
CA ALA A 50 -6.73 16.04 22.99
C ALA A 50 -6.54 15.26 24.30
N THR A 51 -7.53 14.46 24.67
CA THR A 51 -7.44 13.61 25.85
C THR A 51 -6.43 12.48 25.63
N HIS A 52 -6.45 11.85 24.42
CA HIS A 52 -5.54 10.79 24.03
C HIS A 52 -5.23 10.86 22.53
N VAL A 53 -4.00 10.52 22.16
CA VAL A 53 -3.54 10.35 20.77
C VAL A 53 -2.97 8.93 20.64
N CYS A 54 -3.86 7.95 20.55
CA CYS A 54 -3.50 6.56 20.44
C CYS A 54 -2.93 6.28 19.05
N SER A 55 -2.03 5.30 18.94
CA SER A 55 -1.35 5.02 17.67
C SER A 55 -1.01 3.55 17.49
N CYS A 56 -0.94 3.12 16.24
CA CYS A 56 -0.32 1.86 15.86
C CYS A 56 0.33 1.98 14.49
N TYR A 57 1.25 1.07 14.18
CA TYR A 57 1.77 0.93 12.82
C TYR A 57 2.22 -0.49 12.53
N VAL A 58 2.18 -0.80 11.23
CA VAL A 58 2.71 -2.03 10.64
C VAL A 58 3.71 -1.59 9.58
N TYR A 59 4.94 -2.10 9.63
CA TYR A 59 5.98 -1.81 8.66
C TYR A 59 6.74 -3.08 8.29
N GLY A 60 7.14 -3.15 7.00
CA GLY A 60 7.83 -4.26 6.39
C GLY A 60 6.91 -5.27 5.70
N ASP A 61 7.47 -5.99 4.73
CA ASP A 61 6.72 -6.89 3.84
C ASP A 61 6.10 -8.09 4.59
N ASN A 62 6.68 -8.46 5.72
CA ASN A 62 6.23 -9.56 6.57
C ASN A 62 5.73 -9.09 7.94
N ASN A 63 5.39 -7.79 8.08
CA ASN A 63 5.03 -7.17 9.36
C ASN A 63 6.19 -7.28 10.39
N GLU A 64 7.42 -7.09 9.93
CA GLU A 64 8.63 -7.21 10.76
C GLU A 64 8.58 -6.27 11.97
N ILE A 65 7.95 -5.11 11.79
CA ILE A 65 7.80 -4.12 12.85
C ILE A 65 6.32 -3.82 13.03
N THR A 66 5.80 -4.15 14.21
CA THR A 66 4.47 -3.75 14.65
C THR A 66 4.55 -3.04 16.00
N ARG A 67 3.81 -1.96 16.17
CA ARG A 67 3.74 -1.21 17.43
C ARG A 67 2.31 -0.76 17.69
N ALA A 68 1.96 -0.67 18.96
CA ALA A 68 0.67 -0.17 19.42
C ALA A 68 0.88 0.64 20.71
N ASN A 69 0.13 1.75 20.87
CA ASN A 69 0.22 2.62 22.02
C ASN A 69 -1.17 3.15 22.39
N ASP A 70 -1.57 2.94 23.64
CA ASP A 70 -2.87 3.35 24.17
C ASP A 70 -2.88 4.83 24.65
N ASP A 71 -1.72 5.49 24.77
CA ASP A 71 -1.55 6.90 25.16
C ASP A 71 -2.42 7.31 26.37
N GLY A 72 -2.42 6.46 27.42
CA GLY A 72 -3.16 6.69 28.67
C GLY A 72 -4.60 6.21 28.68
N GLU A 73 -5.15 5.67 27.59
CA GLU A 73 -6.38 4.86 27.66
C GLU A 73 -6.14 3.56 28.47
N PRO A 74 -7.18 2.90 28.99
CA PRO A 74 -7.00 1.61 29.64
C PRO A 74 -6.27 0.60 28.75
N SER A 75 -5.29 -0.10 29.33
CA SER A 75 -4.39 -0.99 28.59
C SER A 75 -5.14 -1.95 27.66
N GLY A 76 -4.72 -1.98 26.37
CA GLY A 76 -5.27 -2.88 25.36
C GLY A 76 -6.62 -2.44 24.79
N THR A 77 -7.11 -1.24 25.11
CA THR A 77 -8.43 -0.79 24.63
C THR A 77 -8.38 0.13 23.40
N ALA A 78 -7.19 0.58 23.00
CA ALA A 78 -7.01 1.49 21.87
C ALA A 78 -5.99 0.99 20.85
N GLY A 79 -4.71 1.02 21.17
CA GLY A 79 -3.63 0.69 20.24
C GLY A 79 -3.71 -0.74 19.68
N ALA A 80 -3.97 -1.73 20.55
CA ALA A 80 -4.08 -3.12 20.13
C ALA A 80 -5.30 -3.37 19.19
N PRO A 81 -6.52 -2.89 19.48
CA PRO A 81 -7.64 -2.98 18.53
C PRO A 81 -7.38 -2.30 17.18
N MET A 82 -6.69 -1.15 17.17
CA MET A 82 -6.30 -0.46 15.95
C MET A 82 -5.33 -1.32 15.12
N LEU A 83 -4.29 -1.87 15.76
CA LEU A 83 -3.31 -2.74 15.13
C LEU A 83 -3.96 -4.01 14.56
N ASP A 84 -4.87 -4.63 15.31
CA ASP A 84 -5.63 -5.80 14.89
C ASP A 84 -6.39 -5.57 13.57
N VAL A 85 -6.94 -4.36 13.37
CA VAL A 85 -7.62 -4.01 12.12
C VAL A 85 -6.64 -4.01 10.96
N LEU A 86 -5.46 -3.39 11.09
CA LEU A 86 -4.46 -3.37 10.03
C LEU A 86 -3.98 -4.79 9.68
N VAL A 87 -3.64 -5.58 10.69
CA VAL A 87 -3.12 -6.94 10.51
C VAL A 87 -4.15 -7.88 9.89
N LYS A 88 -5.41 -7.87 10.37
CA LYS A 88 -6.50 -8.73 9.84
C LYS A 88 -6.90 -8.40 8.41
N ASN A 89 -6.73 -7.14 7.99
CA ASN A 89 -6.95 -6.72 6.61
C ASN A 89 -5.69 -6.79 5.73
N GLU A 90 -4.59 -7.38 6.26
CA GLU A 90 -3.31 -7.53 5.56
C GLU A 90 -2.70 -6.19 5.10
N ILE A 91 -3.06 -5.08 5.77
CA ILE A 91 -2.57 -3.74 5.45
C ILE A 91 -1.14 -3.59 5.97
N LYS A 92 -0.23 -3.17 5.10
CA LYS A 92 1.20 -3.03 5.38
C LYS A 92 1.68 -1.61 5.11
N ASN A 93 2.77 -1.26 5.77
CA ASN A 93 3.42 0.04 5.64
C ASN A 93 2.44 1.21 5.90
N VAL A 94 1.67 1.09 6.98
CA VAL A 94 0.70 2.10 7.40
C VAL A 94 0.86 2.40 8.89
N CYS A 95 0.85 3.69 9.22
CA CYS A 95 0.72 4.23 10.56
C CYS A 95 -0.70 4.79 10.73
N ALA A 96 -1.38 4.38 11.80
CA ALA A 96 -2.68 4.90 12.19
C ALA A 96 -2.57 5.67 13.51
N THR A 97 -3.21 6.85 13.57
CA THR A 97 -3.43 7.58 14.81
C THR A 97 -4.92 7.80 15.00
N VAL A 98 -5.41 7.59 16.21
CA VAL A 98 -6.79 7.94 16.60
C VAL A 98 -6.73 8.89 17.77
N ILE A 99 -7.20 10.10 17.52
CA ILE A 99 -7.24 11.20 18.48
C ILE A 99 -8.61 11.22 19.12
N ARG A 100 -8.67 11.26 20.44
CA ARG A 100 -9.92 11.34 21.18
C ARG A 100 -10.01 12.61 21.98
N TYR A 101 -11.12 13.32 21.79
CA TYR A 101 -11.58 14.39 22.67
C TYR A 101 -12.73 13.87 23.53
N TYR A 102 -12.51 13.74 24.83
CA TYR A 102 -13.48 13.15 25.74
C TYR A 102 -14.70 14.05 25.94
N GLY A 103 -15.88 13.51 25.74
CA GLY A 103 -17.17 14.23 25.83
C GLY A 103 -17.91 14.09 27.16
N GLY A 104 -17.22 13.70 28.24
CA GLY A 104 -17.83 13.56 29.57
C GLY A 104 -18.61 12.26 29.84
N THR A 105 -18.83 11.42 28.82
CA THR A 105 -19.55 10.15 28.96
C THR A 105 -18.62 8.96 28.74
N LYS A 106 -18.51 8.08 29.75
CA LYS A 106 -17.64 6.87 29.65
C LYS A 106 -18.20 5.87 28.65
N LEU A 107 -17.32 5.34 27.76
CA LEU A 107 -17.68 4.28 26.81
C LEU A 107 -17.63 2.87 27.42
N GLY A 108 -16.78 2.68 28.45
CA GLY A 108 -16.37 1.38 28.95
C GLY A 108 -15.36 0.68 28.04
N THR A 109 -14.69 -0.37 28.52
CA THR A 109 -13.62 -1.08 27.79
C THR A 109 -14.09 -1.58 26.42
N GLY A 110 -15.21 -2.28 26.35
CA GLY A 110 -15.75 -2.77 25.08
C GLY A 110 -16.19 -1.66 24.13
N GLY A 111 -16.64 -0.50 24.66
CA GLY A 111 -16.95 0.68 23.85
C GLY A 111 -15.71 1.32 23.25
N LEU A 112 -14.63 1.42 24.03
CA LEU A 112 -13.34 1.91 23.56
C LEU A 112 -12.76 1.04 22.44
N VAL A 113 -12.69 -0.28 22.67
CA VAL A 113 -12.20 -1.24 21.66
C VAL A 113 -12.95 -1.06 20.32
N ARG A 114 -14.28 -0.95 20.37
CA ARG A 114 -15.08 -0.73 19.14
C ARG A 114 -14.85 0.64 18.51
N ALA A 115 -14.71 1.70 19.31
CA ALA A 115 -14.49 3.04 18.79
C ALA A 115 -13.12 3.18 18.10
N TYR A 116 -12.04 2.72 18.76
CA TYR A 116 -10.71 2.79 18.20
C TYR A 116 -10.53 1.91 16.96
N GLY A 117 -10.94 0.66 17.00
CA GLY A 117 -10.93 -0.23 15.84
C GLY A 117 -11.85 0.26 14.71
N GLY A 118 -13.06 0.74 15.08
CA GLY A 118 -14.04 1.29 14.14
C GLY A 118 -13.52 2.50 13.38
N GLY A 119 -12.79 3.41 14.04
CA GLY A 119 -12.17 4.56 13.39
C GLY A 119 -11.17 4.14 12.31
N VAL A 120 -10.31 3.17 12.61
CA VAL A 120 -9.37 2.64 11.60
C VAL A 120 -10.09 1.97 10.43
N ILE A 121 -11.15 1.19 10.70
CA ILE A 121 -11.98 0.57 9.66
C ILE A 121 -12.60 1.64 8.74
N ASN A 122 -13.16 2.71 9.32
CA ASN A 122 -13.78 3.77 8.54
C ASN A 122 -12.74 4.52 7.69
N ALA A 123 -11.60 4.87 8.28
CA ALA A 123 -10.52 5.52 7.54
C ALA A 123 -9.99 4.63 6.40
N LEU A 124 -9.91 3.30 6.58
CA LEU A 124 -9.56 2.37 5.49
C LEU A 124 -10.62 2.32 4.39
N LYS A 125 -11.90 2.45 4.72
CA LYS A 125 -12.97 2.54 3.69
C LYS A 125 -12.90 3.82 2.86
N ASN A 126 -12.39 4.90 3.45
CA ASN A 126 -12.19 6.18 2.77
C ASN A 126 -10.90 6.20 1.95
N ALA A 127 -9.97 5.27 2.21
CA ALA A 127 -8.71 5.15 1.49
C ALA A 127 -8.86 4.39 0.17
N THR A 128 -8.08 4.77 -0.83
CA THR A 128 -7.82 3.91 -1.99
C THR A 128 -6.79 2.87 -1.58
N LEU A 129 -7.17 1.60 -1.61
CA LEU A 129 -6.25 0.49 -1.36
C LEU A 129 -5.57 0.07 -2.65
N VAL A 130 -4.28 -0.25 -2.57
CA VAL A 130 -3.48 -0.76 -3.67
C VAL A 130 -2.83 -2.09 -3.31
N GLU A 131 -2.81 -3.00 -4.28
CA GLU A 131 -1.98 -4.20 -4.25
C GLU A 131 -0.64 -3.90 -4.92
N ARG A 132 0.45 -4.11 -4.20
CA ARG A 132 1.81 -3.93 -4.70
C ARG A 132 2.36 -5.25 -5.19
N LYS A 133 2.90 -5.27 -6.40
CA LYS A 133 3.48 -6.45 -7.05
C LYS A 133 4.89 -6.14 -7.52
N ASP A 134 5.78 -7.11 -7.33
CA ASP A 134 7.12 -7.04 -7.86
C ASP A 134 7.09 -7.39 -9.36
N ALA A 135 7.78 -6.58 -10.14
CA ALA A 135 7.84 -6.68 -11.60
C ALA A 135 9.25 -6.34 -12.09
N PHE A 136 9.52 -6.63 -13.36
CA PHE A 136 10.67 -6.12 -14.09
C PHE A 136 10.23 -5.08 -15.11
N GLU A 137 10.94 -3.96 -15.16
CA GLU A 137 10.89 -3.01 -16.27
C GLU A 137 11.89 -3.45 -17.32
N VAL A 138 11.40 -4.03 -18.40
CA VAL A 138 12.23 -4.56 -19.49
C VAL A 138 12.22 -3.59 -20.66
N ARG A 139 13.42 -3.15 -21.10
CA ARG A 139 13.57 -2.40 -22.35
C ARG A 139 14.01 -3.35 -23.45
N LEU A 140 13.14 -3.54 -24.44
CA LEU A 140 13.25 -4.50 -25.52
C LEU A 140 13.41 -3.77 -26.85
N GLU A 141 14.53 -3.99 -27.56
CA GLU A 141 14.82 -3.46 -28.89
C GLU A 141 14.44 -4.47 -29.97
N LEU A 142 13.74 -4.01 -31.01
CA LEU A 142 13.21 -4.82 -32.09
C LEU A 142 13.34 -4.12 -33.45
N ASP A 143 13.38 -4.91 -34.52
CA ASP A 143 13.22 -4.38 -35.89
C ASP A 143 11.76 -3.98 -36.17
N TYR A 144 11.56 -2.95 -36.99
CA TYR A 144 10.25 -2.48 -37.44
C TYR A 144 9.38 -3.58 -38.07
N SER A 145 10.00 -4.54 -38.77
CA SER A 145 9.31 -5.66 -39.39
C SER A 145 8.56 -6.57 -38.39
N LEU A 146 8.96 -6.55 -37.11
CA LEU A 146 8.35 -7.33 -36.04
C LEU A 146 7.23 -6.59 -35.30
N ASN A 147 7.12 -5.27 -35.47
CA ASN A 147 6.24 -4.41 -34.66
C ASN A 147 4.79 -4.90 -34.63
N GLY A 148 4.19 -5.08 -35.82
CA GLY A 148 2.77 -5.48 -35.90
C GLY A 148 2.48 -6.83 -35.27
N LYS A 149 3.45 -7.77 -35.35
CA LYS A 149 3.33 -9.09 -34.71
C LYS A 149 3.42 -8.99 -33.20
N ILE A 150 4.37 -8.20 -32.69
CA ILE A 150 4.54 -7.95 -31.24
C ILE A 150 3.31 -7.27 -30.67
N GLU A 151 2.85 -6.18 -31.30
CA GLU A 151 1.69 -5.40 -30.85
C GLU A 151 0.41 -6.27 -30.76
N TYR A 152 0.20 -7.15 -31.73
CA TYR A 152 -0.93 -8.06 -31.73
C TYR A 152 -0.82 -9.14 -30.65
N GLU A 153 0.36 -9.76 -30.49
CA GLU A 153 0.54 -10.88 -29.56
C GLU A 153 0.67 -10.40 -28.10
N ILE A 154 1.28 -9.24 -27.83
CA ILE A 154 1.39 -8.69 -26.47
C ILE A 154 0.03 -8.37 -25.88
N GLY A 155 -0.93 -7.94 -26.72
CA GLY A 155 -2.31 -7.69 -26.30
C GLY A 155 -3.07 -8.94 -25.80
N LYS A 156 -2.52 -10.13 -26.00
CA LYS A 156 -3.08 -11.41 -25.51
C LYS A 156 -2.43 -11.87 -24.20
N THR A 157 -1.45 -11.13 -23.70
CA THR A 157 -0.68 -11.45 -22.50
C THR A 157 -1.06 -10.55 -21.33
N ASN A 158 -0.50 -10.82 -20.16
CA ASN A 158 -0.58 -9.95 -18.98
C ASN A 158 0.56 -8.92 -18.94
N PHE A 159 1.41 -8.84 -19.98
CA PHE A 159 2.50 -7.91 -20.03
C PHE A 159 1.97 -6.48 -20.29
N ILE A 160 2.52 -5.50 -19.58
CA ILE A 160 2.02 -4.13 -19.62
C ILE A 160 3.01 -3.27 -20.41
N VAL A 161 2.60 -2.80 -21.60
CA VAL A 161 3.41 -1.83 -22.36
C VAL A 161 3.30 -0.49 -21.67
N ASN A 162 4.42 0.01 -21.14
CA ASN A 162 4.50 1.31 -20.48
C ASN A 162 4.89 2.43 -21.44
N ASN A 163 5.83 2.16 -22.36
CA ASN A 163 6.30 3.14 -23.31
C ASN A 163 6.77 2.47 -24.61
N LEU A 164 6.74 3.24 -25.70
CA LEU A 164 7.19 2.84 -27.02
C LEU A 164 7.99 4.00 -27.65
N GLU A 165 9.24 3.73 -27.99
CA GLU A 165 10.15 4.69 -28.61
C GLU A 165 10.46 4.24 -30.04
N TYR A 166 10.37 5.17 -30.99
CA TYR A 166 10.68 4.96 -32.40
C TYR A 166 12.00 5.66 -32.74
N THR A 167 13.03 4.87 -33.00
CA THR A 167 14.37 5.33 -33.40
C THR A 167 14.73 4.67 -34.75
N ASP A 168 15.99 4.30 -34.97
CA ASP A 168 16.40 3.37 -36.04
C ASP A 168 15.90 1.93 -35.78
N LYS A 169 15.53 1.66 -34.58
CA LYS A 169 14.80 0.47 -34.09
C LYS A 169 13.58 0.89 -33.27
N ILE A 170 12.74 -0.06 -32.91
CA ILE A 170 11.66 0.15 -31.97
C ILE A 170 12.09 -0.33 -30.60
N ILE A 171 11.87 0.48 -29.58
CA ILE A 171 12.18 0.13 -28.20
C ILE A 171 10.87 0.11 -27.39
N TYR A 172 10.50 -1.08 -26.94
CA TYR A 172 9.40 -1.28 -26.00
C TYR A 172 9.92 -1.20 -24.56
N THR A 173 9.25 -0.45 -23.70
CA THR A 173 9.39 -0.56 -22.26
C THR A 173 8.17 -1.34 -21.73
N ILE A 174 8.41 -2.53 -21.22
CA ILE A 174 7.37 -3.48 -20.83
C ILE A 174 7.53 -3.78 -19.34
N TYR A 175 6.42 -3.74 -18.59
CA TYR A 175 6.38 -4.29 -17.25
C TYR A 175 5.94 -5.74 -17.30
N VAL A 176 6.76 -6.61 -16.70
CA VAL A 176 6.54 -8.05 -16.61
C VAL A 176 6.54 -8.42 -15.13
N MET A 177 5.46 -9.04 -14.63
CA MET A 177 5.42 -9.49 -13.24
C MET A 177 6.55 -10.48 -12.98
N GLN A 178 7.13 -10.44 -11.78
CA GLN A 178 8.28 -11.28 -11.43
C GLN A 178 8.01 -12.78 -11.69
N GLU A 179 6.79 -13.23 -11.39
CA GLU A 179 6.34 -14.62 -11.61
C GLU A 179 6.23 -15.00 -13.09
N ASP A 180 6.10 -14.03 -14.00
CA ASP A 180 5.94 -14.24 -15.44
C ASP A 180 7.22 -14.01 -16.25
N TYR A 181 8.35 -13.67 -15.59
CA TYR A 181 9.57 -13.24 -16.29
C TYR A 181 10.16 -14.35 -17.18
N ASP A 182 10.26 -15.58 -16.70
CA ASP A 182 10.76 -16.71 -17.49
C ASP A 182 9.84 -17.00 -18.68
N ASN A 183 8.53 -16.83 -18.51
CA ASN A 183 7.54 -16.97 -19.58
C ASN A 183 7.72 -15.86 -20.63
N PHE A 184 8.01 -14.64 -20.21
CA PHE A 184 8.27 -13.51 -21.11
C PHE A 184 9.48 -13.76 -21.99
N GLU A 185 10.61 -14.20 -21.44
CA GLU A 185 11.82 -14.49 -22.21
C GLU A 185 11.58 -15.56 -23.26
N ASN A 186 10.89 -16.65 -22.90
CA ASN A 186 10.53 -17.71 -23.83
C ASN A 186 9.54 -17.22 -24.91
N TRP A 187 8.54 -16.41 -24.51
CA TRP A 187 7.54 -15.84 -25.42
C TRP A 187 8.20 -14.96 -26.46
N ILE A 188 9.07 -14.01 -26.06
CA ILE A 188 9.71 -13.08 -27.01
C ILE A 188 10.69 -13.81 -27.94
N ALA A 189 11.45 -14.79 -27.43
CA ALA A 189 12.37 -15.59 -28.21
C ALA A 189 11.64 -16.37 -29.33
N ASN A 190 10.52 -17.03 -28.98
CA ASN A 190 9.72 -17.76 -29.93
C ASN A 190 9.03 -16.84 -30.95
N LEU A 191 8.50 -15.70 -30.49
CA LEU A 191 7.77 -14.77 -31.33
C LEU A 191 8.65 -14.12 -32.40
N THR A 192 9.91 -13.83 -32.06
CA THR A 192 10.89 -13.13 -32.91
C THR A 192 11.91 -14.07 -33.59
N ASN A 193 11.86 -15.37 -33.33
CA ASN A 193 12.91 -16.34 -33.67
C ASN A 193 14.29 -15.85 -33.17
N GLY A 194 14.34 -15.29 -31.96
CA GLY A 194 15.55 -14.77 -31.35
C GLY A 194 16.02 -13.41 -31.88
N GLN A 195 15.26 -12.75 -32.75
CA GLN A 195 15.60 -11.44 -33.35
C GLN A 195 15.15 -10.28 -32.44
N PHE A 196 15.74 -10.19 -31.25
CA PHE A 196 15.48 -9.13 -30.27
C PHE A 196 16.74 -8.86 -29.45
N LYS A 197 16.73 -7.72 -28.75
CA LYS A 197 17.77 -7.39 -27.77
C LYS A 197 17.14 -6.79 -26.51
N ILE A 198 17.43 -7.37 -25.35
CA ILE A 198 17.10 -6.75 -24.07
C ILE A 198 18.19 -5.72 -23.76
N LEU A 199 17.81 -4.45 -23.76
CA LEU A 199 18.71 -3.34 -23.45
C LEU A 199 18.94 -3.20 -21.96
N SER A 200 17.89 -3.43 -21.16
CA SER A 200 17.93 -3.45 -19.71
C SER A 200 16.76 -4.20 -19.12
N SER A 201 16.96 -4.79 -17.94
CA SER A 201 15.92 -5.33 -17.08
C SER A 201 16.18 -4.84 -15.67
N LYS A 202 15.21 -4.14 -15.05
CA LYS A 202 15.33 -3.55 -13.71
C LYS A 202 14.15 -3.96 -12.87
N GLU A 203 14.40 -4.30 -11.61
CA GLU A 203 13.33 -4.52 -10.64
C GLU A 203 12.50 -3.25 -10.46
N LYS A 204 11.20 -3.44 -10.41
CA LYS A 204 10.20 -2.39 -10.26
C LYS A 204 9.07 -2.89 -9.36
N GLN A 205 8.49 -2.00 -8.58
CA GLN A 205 7.26 -2.29 -7.86
C GLN A 205 6.11 -1.54 -8.52
N LEU A 206 5.06 -2.27 -8.88
CA LEU A 206 3.84 -1.73 -9.48
C LEU A 206 2.71 -1.77 -8.46
N GLU A 207 1.82 -0.79 -8.54
CA GLU A 207 0.66 -0.69 -7.67
C GLU A 207 -0.62 -0.73 -8.51
N PHE A 208 -1.54 -1.58 -8.09
CA PHE A 208 -2.84 -1.78 -8.73
C PHE A 208 -3.94 -1.44 -7.73
N ASP A 209 -4.83 -0.54 -8.11
CA ASP A 209 -5.97 -0.18 -7.27
C ASP A 209 -6.84 -1.42 -6.98
N ILE A 210 -7.17 -1.64 -5.72
CA ILE A 210 -8.07 -2.71 -5.28
C ILE A 210 -9.45 -2.07 -5.08
N LYS A 211 -10.44 -2.65 -5.76
CA LYS A 211 -11.83 -2.23 -5.62
C LYS A 211 -12.47 -2.79 -4.34
#